data_64d202de5ed5cb85568d7db851617122
#
_entry.id   64d202de5ed5cb85568d7db851617122
#
_cell.length_a   1.000
_cell.length_b   1.000
_cell.length_c   1.000
_cell.angle_alpha   90.00
_cell.angle_beta   90.00
_cell.angle_gamma   90.00
#
_symmetry.space_group_name_H-M   'P 1'
#
loop_
_entity.id
_entity.type
_entity.pdbx_description
1 polymer ?
#
loop_
_entity_poly.entity_id
_entity_poly.type
_entity_poly.pdbx_seq_one_letter_code
_entity_poly.pdbx_strand_id
1 'polypeptide(L)'
;MRAVRGTSLVELLVVLALLSMMMIAAAQLVIHSIKLLGATGRSVRNPIVVHVTNRLRNDVQEAAGVMASEDMWTEHPLVLTTRSGGLVSIGVENSNLIRQTVAPGSGDVEERVLLRGVVSWWWRSPLPGVVDLNIGYLVNPETERRSAREVGFVRERRQENLRFAIRGGGGGSRW
;
A
#
# COMPACT_ATOMS: atom_id res chain seq x y z
N MET A 1 -44.96 -57.58 -14.53
CA MET A 1 -44.94 -56.78 -13.25
C MET A 1 -43.54 -56.58 -12.82
N ARG A 2 -42.99 -55.33 -12.85
CA ARG A 2 -41.64 -55.01 -12.35
C ARG A 2 -41.75 -54.75 -10.83
N ALA A 3 -41.09 -55.60 -10.04
CA ALA A 3 -40.98 -55.41 -8.61
C ALA A 3 -40.19 -54.09 -8.35
N VAL A 4 -40.86 -53.11 -7.76
CA VAL A 4 -40.20 -51.89 -7.26
C VAL A 4 -39.41 -52.34 -6.06
N ARG A 5 -38.07 -52.43 -6.21
CA ARG A 5 -37.16 -52.65 -5.07
C ARG A 5 -37.22 -51.40 -4.19
N GLY A 6 -37.78 -51.54 -3.00
CA GLY A 6 -37.71 -50.48 -1.98
C GLY A 6 -36.28 -50.23 -1.60
N THR A 7 -35.86 -48.99 -1.61
CA THR A 7 -34.55 -48.56 -1.09
C THR A 7 -34.43 -48.92 0.39
N SER A 8 -33.37 -49.62 0.77
CA SER A 8 -33.07 -49.94 2.17
C SER A 8 -32.81 -48.64 2.95
N LEU A 9 -33.27 -48.60 4.19
CA LEU A 9 -33.03 -47.47 5.12
C LEU A 9 -31.52 -47.15 5.23
N VAL A 10 -30.69 -48.18 5.11
CA VAL A 10 -29.24 -48.06 5.10
C VAL A 10 -28.71 -47.32 3.85
N GLU A 11 -29.33 -47.63 2.69
CA GLU A 11 -28.96 -47.00 1.41
C GLU A 11 -29.32 -45.52 1.42
N LEU A 12 -30.45 -45.14 2.01
CA LEU A 12 -30.85 -43.75 2.19
C LEU A 12 -29.91 -43.00 3.15
N LEU A 13 -29.47 -43.64 4.25
CA LEU A 13 -28.48 -43.06 5.19
C LEU A 13 -27.13 -42.83 4.53
N VAL A 14 -26.64 -43.76 3.72
CA VAL A 14 -25.38 -43.65 3.00
C VAL A 14 -25.44 -42.51 1.99
N VAL A 15 -26.53 -42.38 1.25
CA VAL A 15 -26.72 -41.28 0.28
C VAL A 15 -26.75 -39.92 1.00
N LEU A 16 -27.45 -39.81 2.13
CA LEU A 16 -27.46 -38.56 2.92
C LEU A 16 -26.08 -38.22 3.48
N ALA A 17 -25.32 -39.20 3.93
CA ALA A 17 -23.95 -38.99 4.43
C ALA A 17 -23.04 -38.51 3.29
N LEU A 18 -23.11 -39.08 2.12
CA LEU A 18 -22.32 -38.65 0.95
C LEU A 18 -22.71 -37.24 0.49
N LEU A 19 -23.99 -36.91 0.46
CA LEU A 19 -24.49 -35.58 0.12
C LEU A 19 -24.01 -34.51 1.10
N SER A 20 -24.02 -34.82 2.41
CA SER A 20 -23.51 -33.87 3.41
C SER A 20 -22.01 -33.65 3.28
N MET A 21 -21.23 -34.69 3.00
CA MET A 21 -19.78 -34.55 2.71
C MET A 21 -19.52 -33.69 1.47
N MET A 22 -20.27 -33.88 0.39
CA MET A 22 -20.14 -33.06 -0.82
C MET A 22 -20.52 -31.60 -0.56
N MET A 23 -21.53 -31.31 0.24
CA MET A 23 -21.90 -29.93 0.60
C MET A 23 -20.79 -29.25 1.42
N ILE A 24 -20.19 -29.96 2.38
CA ILE A 24 -19.08 -29.45 3.19
C ILE A 24 -17.87 -29.14 2.29
N ALA A 25 -17.52 -30.03 1.37
CA ALA A 25 -16.42 -29.84 0.45
C ALA A 25 -16.66 -28.65 -0.50
N ALA A 26 -17.87 -28.49 -1.03
CA ALA A 26 -18.27 -27.36 -1.85
C ALA A 26 -18.20 -26.04 -1.09
N ALA A 27 -18.68 -25.99 0.15
CA ALA A 27 -18.59 -24.80 1.02
C ALA A 27 -17.14 -24.41 1.30
N GLN A 28 -16.26 -25.38 1.55
CA GLN A 28 -14.82 -25.12 1.73
C GLN A 28 -14.16 -24.55 0.47
N LEU A 29 -14.50 -25.07 -0.70
CA LEU A 29 -14.02 -24.53 -1.99
C LEU A 29 -14.45 -23.08 -2.20
N VAL A 30 -15.70 -22.73 -1.90
CA VAL A 30 -16.20 -21.36 -2.00
C VAL A 30 -15.44 -20.44 -1.03
N ILE A 31 -15.24 -20.84 0.21
CA ILE A 31 -14.50 -20.06 1.21
C ILE A 31 -13.04 -19.86 0.78
N HIS A 32 -12.40 -20.90 0.24
CA HIS A 32 -11.03 -20.79 -0.29
C HIS A 32 -10.95 -19.88 -1.51
N SER A 33 -11.92 -19.96 -2.41
CA SER A 33 -12.00 -19.10 -3.60
C SER A 33 -12.18 -17.62 -3.21
N ILE A 34 -13.01 -17.33 -2.22
CA ILE A 34 -13.19 -15.95 -1.69
C ILE A 34 -11.89 -15.44 -1.04
N LYS A 35 -11.19 -16.29 -0.28
CA LYS A 35 -9.88 -15.94 0.31
C LYS A 35 -8.82 -15.69 -0.75
N LEU A 36 -8.77 -16.50 -1.81
CA LEU A 36 -7.85 -16.31 -2.94
C LEU A 36 -8.18 -15.04 -3.71
N LEU A 37 -9.45 -14.77 -4.01
CA LEU A 37 -9.88 -13.53 -4.65
C LEU A 37 -9.57 -12.30 -3.79
N GLY A 38 -9.74 -12.39 -2.48
CA GLY A 38 -9.32 -11.33 -1.55
C GLY A 38 -7.81 -11.13 -1.50
N ALA A 39 -7.02 -12.19 -1.64
CA ALA A 39 -5.57 -12.12 -1.70
C ALA A 39 -5.07 -11.58 -3.06
N THR A 40 -5.69 -11.99 -4.17
CA THR A 40 -5.37 -11.47 -5.53
C THR A 40 -5.87 -10.04 -5.72
N GLY A 41 -7.00 -9.66 -5.12
CA GLY A 41 -7.47 -8.26 -5.10
C GLY A 41 -6.51 -7.31 -4.39
N ARG A 42 -5.73 -7.81 -3.41
CA ARG A 42 -4.62 -7.05 -2.80
C ARG A 42 -3.41 -6.89 -3.72
N SER A 43 -3.30 -7.69 -4.77
CA SER A 43 -2.15 -7.71 -5.69
C SER A 43 -2.30 -6.80 -6.90
N VAL A 44 -3.48 -6.27 -7.19
CA VAL A 44 -3.62 -5.20 -8.20
C VAL A 44 -3.22 -3.89 -7.52
N ARG A 45 -1.91 -3.73 -7.28
CA ARG A 45 -1.35 -2.45 -6.88
C ARG A 45 -1.66 -1.47 -8.00
N ASN A 46 -2.33 -0.39 -7.63
CA ASN A 46 -2.55 0.71 -8.56
C ASN A 46 -1.19 1.10 -9.18
N PRO A 47 -1.01 1.06 -10.51
CA PRO A 47 0.28 1.32 -11.15
C PRO A 47 0.85 2.68 -10.75
N ILE A 48 0.00 3.66 -10.45
CA ILE A 48 0.40 4.98 -9.94
C ILE A 48 1.14 4.82 -8.60
N VAL A 49 0.62 4.01 -7.68
CA VAL A 49 1.22 3.81 -6.35
C VAL A 49 2.54 3.07 -6.46
N VAL A 50 2.65 2.08 -7.36
CA VAL A 50 3.92 1.40 -7.64
C VAL A 50 4.96 2.40 -8.15
N HIS A 51 4.58 3.28 -9.06
CA HIS A 51 5.48 4.31 -9.58
C HIS A 51 5.93 5.27 -8.49
N VAL A 52 5.00 5.76 -7.66
CA VAL A 52 5.29 6.63 -6.51
C VAL A 52 6.22 5.94 -5.53
N THR A 53 5.93 4.70 -5.15
CA THR A 53 6.77 3.91 -4.23
C THR A 53 8.19 3.73 -4.77
N ASN A 54 8.34 3.43 -6.06
CA ASN A 54 9.65 3.31 -6.69
C ASN A 54 10.38 4.65 -6.72
N ARG A 55 9.68 5.75 -6.97
CA ARG A 55 10.28 7.08 -6.94
C ARG A 55 10.77 7.45 -5.54
N LEU A 56 9.94 7.27 -4.52
CA LEU A 56 10.30 7.49 -3.11
C LEU A 56 11.50 6.62 -2.71
N ARG A 57 11.52 5.36 -3.13
CA ARG A 57 12.64 4.46 -2.89
C ARG A 57 13.93 5.01 -3.49
N ASN A 58 13.90 5.45 -4.73
CA ASN A 58 15.06 5.99 -5.41
C ASN A 58 15.55 7.26 -4.72
N ASP A 59 14.66 8.20 -4.38
CA ASP A 59 15.01 9.43 -3.69
C ASP A 59 15.70 9.14 -2.35
N VAL A 60 15.17 8.17 -1.55
CA VAL A 60 15.80 7.79 -0.28
C VAL A 60 17.12 7.04 -0.50
N GLN A 61 17.21 6.13 -1.47
CA GLN A 61 18.43 5.37 -1.74
C GLN A 61 19.59 6.24 -2.28
N GLU A 62 19.27 7.28 -3.05
CA GLU A 62 20.23 8.23 -3.62
C GLU A 62 20.58 9.35 -2.66
N ALA A 63 19.84 9.52 -1.57
CA ALA A 63 20.12 10.52 -0.56
C ALA A 63 21.48 10.27 0.10
N ALA A 64 22.14 11.36 0.51
CA ALA A 64 23.29 11.32 1.39
C ALA A 64 22.87 11.18 2.86
N GLY A 65 21.71 11.74 3.22
CA GLY A 65 21.15 11.68 4.56
C GLY A 65 19.75 12.27 4.65
N VAL A 66 19.14 12.10 5.82
CA VAL A 66 17.89 12.76 6.22
C VAL A 66 18.28 13.99 7.02
N MET A 67 17.68 15.14 6.69
CA MET A 67 18.07 16.43 7.31
C MET A 67 17.62 16.55 8.76
N ALA A 68 16.47 15.94 9.10
CA ALA A 68 15.99 15.83 10.47
C ALA A 68 15.78 14.35 10.77
N SER A 69 16.42 13.85 11.85
CA SER A 69 16.17 12.49 12.33
C SER A 69 15.06 12.56 13.36
N GLU A 70 13.91 11.99 13.03
CA GLU A 70 12.76 11.92 13.90
C GLU A 70 12.55 10.45 14.32
N ASP A 71 12.79 10.13 15.58
CA ASP A 71 12.56 8.77 16.12
C ASP A 71 11.08 8.44 16.21
N MET A 72 10.24 9.46 16.41
CA MET A 72 8.79 9.34 16.44
C MET A 72 8.17 9.64 15.08
N TRP A 73 6.95 9.12 14.89
CA TRP A 73 6.17 9.42 13.69
C TRP A 73 5.82 10.90 13.63
N THR A 74 6.11 11.53 12.49
CA THR A 74 5.84 12.94 12.22
C THR A 74 5.11 13.12 10.89
N GLU A 75 4.31 14.19 10.79
CA GLU A 75 3.61 14.62 9.56
C GLU A 75 4.41 15.67 8.77
N HIS A 76 5.51 16.18 9.35
CA HIS A 76 6.33 17.17 8.68
C HIS A 76 6.86 16.67 7.34
N PRO A 77 7.24 17.55 6.41
CA PRO A 77 7.89 17.11 5.17
C PRO A 77 9.20 16.36 5.46
N LEU A 78 9.38 15.23 4.78
CA LEU A 78 10.65 14.50 4.80
C LEU A 78 11.65 15.25 3.92
N VAL A 79 12.74 15.72 4.50
CA VAL A 79 13.79 16.44 3.78
C VAL A 79 15.04 15.56 3.68
N LEU A 80 15.44 15.28 2.45
CA LEU A 80 16.60 14.48 2.11
C LEU A 80 17.68 15.37 1.50
N THR A 81 18.93 15.15 1.90
CA THR A 81 20.08 15.76 1.24
C THR A 81 20.56 14.83 0.12
N THR A 82 20.72 15.34 -1.08
CA THR A 82 21.30 14.56 -2.18
C THR A 82 22.81 14.52 -2.09
N ARG A 83 23.44 13.53 -2.74
CA ARG A 83 24.91 13.44 -2.80
C ARG A 83 25.56 14.61 -3.54
N SER A 84 24.84 15.28 -4.41
CA SER A 84 25.27 16.49 -5.12
C SER A 84 25.14 17.76 -4.29
N GLY A 85 24.62 17.68 -3.06
CA GLY A 85 24.41 18.84 -2.18
C GLY A 85 23.07 19.56 -2.37
N GLY A 86 22.18 19.04 -3.24
CA GLY A 86 20.81 19.54 -3.37
C GLY A 86 19.90 18.98 -2.29
N LEU A 87 18.66 19.45 -2.25
CA LEU A 87 17.64 19.01 -1.30
C LEU A 87 16.43 18.42 -2.05
N VAL A 88 15.86 17.37 -1.46
CA VAL A 88 14.57 16.81 -1.88
C VAL A 88 13.64 16.86 -0.68
N SER A 89 12.54 17.60 -0.80
CA SER A 89 11.49 17.67 0.20
C SER A 89 10.26 16.89 -0.29
N ILE A 90 9.72 16.05 0.57
CA ILE A 90 8.53 15.23 0.27
C ILE A 90 7.53 15.44 1.39
N GLY A 91 6.35 15.94 1.06
CA GLY A 91 5.32 16.24 2.03
C GLY A 91 3.93 16.25 1.42
N VAL A 92 2.91 16.44 2.25
CA VAL A 92 1.52 16.51 1.80
C VAL A 92 1.01 17.93 1.92
N GLU A 93 0.49 18.44 0.82
CA GLU A 93 -0.18 19.74 0.74
C GLU A 93 -1.47 19.58 -0.06
N ASN A 94 -2.59 20.11 0.48
CA ASN A 94 -3.90 20.06 -0.15
C ASN A 94 -4.30 18.64 -0.62
N SER A 95 -4.04 17.61 0.22
CA SER A 95 -4.27 16.19 -0.10
C SER A 95 -3.46 15.68 -1.30
N ASN A 96 -2.37 16.35 -1.67
CA ASN A 96 -1.43 15.89 -2.69
C ASN A 96 -0.08 15.58 -2.04
N LEU A 97 0.52 14.45 -2.40
CA LEU A 97 1.91 14.19 -2.08
C LEU A 97 2.78 14.95 -3.07
N ILE A 98 3.49 15.94 -2.57
CA ILE A 98 4.32 16.83 -3.37
C ILE A 98 5.79 16.49 -3.11
N ARG A 99 6.56 16.50 -4.18
CA ARG A 99 8.01 16.39 -4.16
C ARG A 99 8.60 17.69 -4.70
N GLN A 100 9.40 18.35 -3.88
CA GLN A 100 10.14 19.52 -4.26
C GLN A 100 11.63 19.18 -4.33
N THR A 101 12.31 19.65 -5.36
CA THR A 101 13.75 19.46 -5.51
C THR A 101 14.40 20.81 -5.64
N VAL A 102 15.42 21.04 -4.83
CA VAL A 102 16.25 22.25 -4.88
C VAL A 102 17.61 21.85 -5.42
N ALA A 103 17.99 22.37 -6.57
CA ALA A 103 19.28 22.10 -7.16
C ALA A 103 20.39 22.82 -6.39
N PRO A 104 21.58 22.21 -6.25
CA PRO A 104 22.69 22.84 -5.55
C PRO A 104 23.15 24.11 -6.28
N GLY A 105 23.19 25.22 -5.57
CA GLY A 105 23.74 26.48 -6.05
C GLY A 105 22.85 27.37 -6.92
N SER A 106 21.77 26.86 -7.52
CA SER A 106 20.85 27.69 -8.31
C SER A 106 19.71 28.27 -7.48
N GLY A 107 19.30 27.57 -6.44
CA GLY A 107 18.09 27.93 -5.69
C GLY A 107 16.79 27.63 -6.45
N ASP A 108 16.88 27.07 -7.65
CA ASP A 108 15.69 26.68 -8.43
C ASP A 108 14.94 25.55 -7.74
N VAL A 109 13.64 25.72 -7.60
CA VAL A 109 12.75 24.74 -6.99
C VAL A 109 11.91 24.11 -8.08
N GLU A 110 12.11 22.82 -8.31
CA GLU A 110 11.23 22.00 -9.15
C GLU A 110 10.20 21.32 -8.25
N GLU A 111 8.92 21.58 -8.51
CA GLU A 111 7.81 20.96 -7.78
C GLU A 111 7.08 19.95 -8.66
N ARG A 112 6.76 18.78 -8.09
CA ARG A 112 6.01 17.73 -8.78
C ARG A 112 5.04 17.03 -7.85
N VAL A 113 3.78 16.93 -8.28
CA VAL A 113 2.77 16.12 -7.61
C VAL A 113 3.03 14.64 -7.92
N LEU A 114 3.27 13.84 -6.89
CA LEU A 114 3.49 12.39 -7.00
C LEU A 114 2.19 11.59 -6.90
N LEU A 115 1.31 11.97 -5.94
CA LEU A 115 0.06 11.25 -5.67
C LEU A 115 -1.01 12.25 -5.26
N ARG A 116 -2.24 12.06 -5.74
CA ARG A 116 -3.41 12.84 -5.34
C ARG A 116 -4.30 12.02 -4.41
N GLY A 117 -5.09 12.69 -3.58
CA GLY A 117 -6.02 12.04 -2.67
C GLY A 117 -5.35 11.39 -1.47
N VAL A 118 -4.23 11.94 -1.01
CA VAL A 118 -3.55 11.50 0.21
C VAL A 118 -4.37 11.97 1.41
N VAL A 119 -4.67 11.04 2.30
CA VAL A 119 -5.47 11.26 3.52
C VAL A 119 -4.64 11.19 4.79
N SER A 120 -3.46 10.55 4.73
CA SER A 120 -2.50 10.53 5.83
C SER A 120 -1.08 10.38 5.30
N TRP A 121 -0.15 11.04 5.97
CA TRP A 121 1.28 11.01 5.68
C TRP A 121 2.02 11.02 7.01
N TRP A 122 2.81 9.97 7.25
CA TRP A 122 3.63 9.85 8.44
C TRP A 122 4.97 9.27 8.05
N TRP A 123 6.02 9.78 8.65
CA TRP A 123 7.34 9.19 8.50
C TRP A 123 8.12 9.26 9.80
N ARG A 124 9.15 8.44 9.89
CA ARG A 124 10.15 8.47 10.96
C ARG A 124 11.47 7.94 10.45
N SER A 125 12.55 8.27 11.15
CA SER A 125 13.89 7.76 10.90
C SER A 125 14.41 7.08 12.16
N PRO A 126 14.03 5.82 12.43
CA PRO A 126 14.35 5.13 13.69
C PRO A 126 15.82 4.77 13.83
N LEU A 127 16.55 4.77 12.72
CA LEU A 127 17.99 4.52 12.66
C LEU A 127 18.63 5.45 11.61
N PRO A 128 19.90 5.84 11.77
CA PRO A 128 20.59 6.60 10.74
C PRO A 128 20.50 5.92 9.38
N GLY A 129 20.02 6.63 8.39
CA GLY A 129 19.88 6.11 7.03
C GLY A 129 18.71 5.16 6.79
N VAL A 130 17.82 4.97 7.75
CA VAL A 130 16.56 4.20 7.57
C VAL A 130 15.37 5.14 7.67
N VAL A 131 14.47 5.08 6.71
CA VAL A 131 13.23 5.86 6.68
C VAL A 131 12.05 4.92 6.61
N ASP A 132 11.17 5.01 7.61
CA ASP A 132 9.86 4.36 7.62
C ASP A 132 8.82 5.39 7.16
N LEU A 133 7.99 5.01 6.19
CA LEU A 133 6.90 5.83 5.65
C LEU A 133 5.58 5.12 5.80
N ASN A 134 4.55 5.87 6.14
CA ASN A 134 3.16 5.42 6.17
C ASN A 134 2.31 6.41 5.36
N ILE A 135 1.70 5.93 4.29
CA ILE A 135 0.92 6.75 3.36
C ILE A 135 -0.48 6.16 3.24
N GLY A 136 -1.48 6.93 3.63
CA GLY A 136 -2.89 6.61 3.37
C GLY A 136 -3.40 7.44 2.19
N TYR A 137 -4.12 6.81 1.26
CA TYR A 137 -4.63 7.45 0.06
C TYR A 137 -5.97 6.87 -0.38
N LEU A 138 -6.71 7.66 -1.19
CA LEU A 138 -7.95 7.25 -1.84
C LEU A 138 -7.62 6.59 -3.18
N VAL A 139 -8.27 5.46 -3.47
CA VAL A 139 -7.99 4.69 -4.70
C VAL A 139 -8.42 5.45 -5.94
N ASN A 140 -9.51 6.22 -5.86
CA ASN A 140 -10.07 7.00 -6.97
C ASN A 140 -10.46 8.41 -6.53
N PRO A 141 -9.50 9.33 -6.35
CA PRO A 141 -9.80 10.68 -5.86
C PRO A 141 -10.64 11.52 -6.84
N GLU A 142 -10.59 11.22 -8.15
CA GLU A 142 -11.33 11.98 -9.17
C GLU A 142 -12.82 11.61 -9.26
N THR A 143 -13.15 10.36 -8.94
CA THR A 143 -14.53 9.88 -8.90
C THR A 143 -15.32 10.53 -7.76
N GLU A 144 -14.62 10.98 -6.73
CA GLU A 144 -15.21 11.62 -5.54
C GLU A 144 -15.98 12.91 -5.87
N ARG A 145 -15.48 13.70 -6.83
CA ARG A 145 -16.15 14.95 -7.25
C ARG A 145 -17.47 14.71 -7.99
N ARG A 146 -17.61 13.54 -8.66
CA ARG A 146 -18.84 13.13 -9.38
C ARG A 146 -19.83 12.40 -8.48
N SER A 147 -19.34 11.56 -7.57
CA SER A 147 -20.16 10.65 -6.75
C SER A 147 -20.63 11.21 -5.42
N ALA A 148 -20.24 12.44 -5.04
CA ALA A 148 -20.74 13.10 -3.83
C ALA A 148 -22.26 13.30 -3.83
N ARG A 149 -22.94 13.04 -4.96
CA ARG A 149 -24.39 13.08 -5.14
C ARG A 149 -25.07 11.72 -5.08
N GLU A 150 -24.30 10.61 -5.12
CA GLU A 150 -24.84 9.25 -5.08
C GLU A 150 -24.73 8.65 -3.68
N VAL A 151 -25.88 8.36 -3.09
CA VAL A 151 -25.99 7.72 -1.77
C VAL A 151 -25.45 6.29 -1.87
N GLY A 152 -24.36 5.98 -1.14
CA GLY A 152 -23.85 4.61 -1.00
C GLY A 152 -22.44 4.35 -1.51
N PHE A 153 -21.68 5.35 -1.94
CA PHE A 153 -20.31 5.14 -2.40
C PHE A 153 -19.35 4.86 -1.23
N VAL A 154 -18.78 3.66 -1.19
CA VAL A 154 -17.75 3.28 -0.22
C VAL A 154 -16.41 3.87 -0.66
N ARG A 155 -15.87 4.80 0.13
CA ARG A 155 -14.53 5.35 -0.08
C ARG A 155 -13.49 4.26 0.21
N GLU A 156 -12.87 3.72 -0.81
CA GLU A 156 -11.78 2.76 -0.62
C GLU A 156 -10.50 3.53 -0.21
N ARG A 157 -10.18 3.46 1.07
CA ARG A 157 -8.91 3.95 1.61
C ARG A 157 -7.90 2.83 1.60
N ARG A 158 -6.70 3.10 1.16
CA ARG A 158 -5.55 2.20 1.27
C ARG A 158 -4.44 2.84 2.07
N GLN A 159 -3.70 2.00 2.74
CA GLN A 159 -2.55 2.42 3.54
C GLN A 159 -1.36 1.55 3.15
N GLU A 160 -0.23 2.20 2.87
CA GLU A 160 1.03 1.54 2.54
C GLU A 160 2.06 1.87 3.62
N ASN A 161 2.68 0.82 4.15
CA ASN A 161 3.82 0.95 5.06
C ASN A 161 5.08 0.58 4.29
N LEU A 162 6.01 1.52 4.20
CA LEU A 162 7.21 1.39 3.41
C LEU A 162 8.44 1.59 4.30
N ARG A 163 9.47 0.78 4.11
CA ARG A 163 10.77 0.96 4.76
C ARG A 163 11.86 1.02 3.71
N PHE A 164 12.65 2.05 3.76
CA PHE A 164 13.76 2.28 2.86
C PHE A 164 15.06 2.50 3.63
N ALA A 165 16.18 2.10 3.03
CA ALA A 165 17.51 2.38 3.53
C ALA A 165 18.29 3.24 2.52
N ILE A 166 19.02 4.22 3.02
CA ILE A 166 19.93 5.05 2.22
C ILE A 166 21.10 4.16 1.77
N ARG A 167 21.35 4.12 0.47
CA ARG A 167 22.40 3.29 -0.12
C ARG A 167 23.75 3.93 0.15
N GLY A 168 24.55 3.34 1.03
CA GLY A 168 25.91 3.80 1.33
C GLY A 168 26.05 4.70 2.55
N GLY A 169 25.00 4.80 3.39
CA GLY A 169 25.10 5.44 4.72
C GLY A 169 25.91 4.64 5.77
N GLY A 170 26.54 3.55 5.35
CA GLY A 170 27.40 2.71 6.20
C GLY A 170 28.87 3.11 6.22
N GLY A 171 29.18 4.36 5.97
CA GLY A 171 30.51 4.94 6.26
C GLY A 171 30.65 5.14 7.75
N GLY A 172 30.76 4.05 8.51
CA GLY A 172 31.17 4.10 9.90
C GLY A 172 32.47 4.83 10.00
N SER A 173 32.44 6.07 10.48
CA SER A 173 33.61 6.69 11.11
C SER A 173 34.01 5.78 12.27
N ARG A 174 34.98 4.92 12.05
CA ARG A 174 35.79 4.36 13.15
C ARG A 174 36.50 5.54 13.79
N TRP A 175 36.08 5.86 14.99
CA TRP A 175 36.89 6.55 15.99
C TRP A 175 37.01 5.63 17.20
#